data_b996d9bae9f12a0a859f5ee12f63005a
#
_entry.id   b996d9bae9f12a0a859f5ee12f63005a
#
_cell.length_a   1.000
_cell.length_b   1.000
_cell.length_c   1.000
_cell.angle_alpha   90.00
_cell.angle_beta   90.00
_cell.angle_gamma   90.00
#
_symmetry.space_group_name_H-M   'P 1'
#
loop_
_entity.id
_entity.type
_entity.pdbx_description
1 polymer ?
#
loop_
_entity_poly.entity_id
_entity_poly.type
_entity_poly.pdbx_seq_one_letter_code
_entity_poly.pdbx_strand_id
1 'polypeptide(L)'
;MRSVIDRAFRQGTVVSAADGSVHSLFPVGISASEGEALREWVRRERAVQTIEIGLGYGISALHICEGLLANGNPAARHVVIDPNQDTRFGNCGLQLLQEAGVTALVEHCAQASQIALPAYLSSGRSFDLAFVDGNHRFDGVFLDLIYLGRLLRPGAIIIADDYQLPAVSRAVSFCLKNLGWVLEETGAADDQHHWAALRTATGEDARPFYHFVEF
;
A
#
# COMPACT_ATOMS: atom_id res chain seq x y z
N MET A 1 3.75 -19.14 2.50
CA MET A 1 3.58 -17.81 1.87
C MET A 1 4.27 -17.76 0.51
N ARG A 2 5.60 -17.90 0.41
CA ARG A 2 6.34 -17.85 -0.88
C ARG A 2 5.74 -18.77 -1.95
N SER A 3 5.39 -20.01 -1.60
CA SER A 3 4.75 -20.94 -2.53
C SER A 3 3.40 -20.48 -3.08
N VAL A 4 2.65 -19.69 -2.31
CA VAL A 4 1.37 -19.09 -2.75
C VAL A 4 1.64 -17.97 -3.76
N ILE A 5 2.60 -17.10 -3.48
CA ILE A 5 3.04 -16.03 -4.38
C ILE A 5 3.54 -16.62 -5.71
N ASP A 6 4.48 -17.57 -5.64
CA ASP A 6 5.07 -18.21 -6.84
C ASP A 6 4.02 -18.93 -7.68
N ARG A 7 3.01 -19.54 -7.03
CA ARG A 7 1.90 -20.17 -7.74
C ARG A 7 1.06 -19.13 -8.47
N ALA A 8 0.67 -18.04 -7.79
CA ALA A 8 -0.14 -16.97 -8.39
C ALA A 8 0.54 -16.37 -9.62
N PHE A 9 1.83 -16.06 -9.52
CA PHE A 9 2.60 -15.56 -10.68
C PHE A 9 2.72 -16.56 -11.81
N ARG A 10 2.99 -17.86 -11.52
CA ARG A 10 3.08 -18.88 -12.56
C ARG A 10 1.76 -19.14 -13.27
N GLN A 11 0.65 -19.09 -12.56
CA GLN A 11 -0.68 -19.29 -13.12
C GLN A 11 -1.20 -18.06 -13.86
N GLY A 12 -0.78 -16.87 -13.45
CA GLY A 12 -1.29 -15.60 -13.97
C GLY A 12 -2.78 -15.37 -13.70
N THR A 13 -3.38 -16.21 -12.85
CA THR A 13 -4.80 -16.19 -12.51
C THR A 13 -5.02 -16.54 -11.05
N VAL A 14 -6.14 -16.07 -10.50
CA VAL A 14 -6.69 -16.44 -9.21
C VAL A 14 -8.11 -16.94 -9.36
N VAL A 15 -8.55 -17.83 -8.50
CA VAL A 15 -9.88 -18.44 -8.57
C VAL A 15 -10.66 -18.13 -7.29
N SER A 16 -11.83 -17.53 -7.45
CA SER A 16 -12.73 -17.27 -6.32
C SER A 16 -13.28 -18.58 -5.77
N ALA A 17 -13.11 -18.81 -4.45
CA ALA A 17 -13.70 -19.97 -3.78
C ALA A 17 -15.23 -19.84 -3.62
N ALA A 18 -15.78 -18.62 -3.73
CA ALA A 18 -17.20 -18.36 -3.54
C ALA A 18 -18.04 -18.89 -4.71
N ASP A 19 -17.56 -18.71 -5.94
CA ASP A 19 -18.35 -19.02 -7.15
C ASP A 19 -17.55 -19.74 -8.24
N GLY A 20 -16.25 -20.02 -8.02
CA GLY A 20 -15.37 -20.66 -9.00
C GLY A 20 -14.94 -19.75 -10.16
N SER A 21 -15.26 -18.46 -10.12
CA SER A 21 -14.84 -17.52 -11.18
C SER A 21 -13.33 -17.40 -11.24
N VAL A 22 -12.80 -17.32 -12.47
CA VAL A 22 -11.35 -17.19 -12.73
C VAL A 22 -11.06 -15.75 -13.12
N HIS A 23 -10.15 -15.13 -12.39
CA HIS A 23 -9.73 -13.75 -12.61
C HIS A 23 -8.28 -13.70 -13.08
N SER A 24 -7.97 -12.84 -14.07
CA SER A 24 -6.59 -12.56 -14.45
C SER A 24 -5.90 -11.80 -13.32
N LEU A 25 -4.70 -12.23 -12.94
CA LEU A 25 -3.89 -11.55 -11.91
C LEU A 25 -3.49 -10.15 -12.37
N PHE A 26 -3.13 -10.03 -13.65
CA PHE A 26 -2.72 -8.75 -14.23
C PHE A 26 -3.84 -8.13 -15.07
N PRO A 27 -3.93 -6.77 -15.14
CA PRO A 27 -3.00 -5.77 -14.60
C PRO A 27 -3.25 -5.34 -13.15
N VAL A 28 -4.12 -6.01 -12.39
CA VAL A 28 -4.47 -5.63 -11.01
C VAL A 28 -3.36 -5.91 -10.01
N GLY A 29 -2.67 -7.04 -10.17
CA GLY A 29 -1.59 -7.42 -9.26
C GLY A 29 -0.27 -6.74 -9.61
N ILE A 30 0.47 -6.35 -8.59
CA ILE A 30 1.82 -5.80 -8.75
C ILE A 30 2.79 -6.81 -9.36
N SER A 31 3.90 -6.34 -9.91
CA SER A 31 4.96 -7.19 -10.44
C SER A 31 5.75 -7.91 -9.34
N ALA A 32 6.48 -8.97 -9.71
CA ALA A 32 7.36 -9.67 -8.78
C ALA A 32 8.49 -8.77 -8.26
N SER A 33 9.06 -7.91 -9.10
CA SER A 33 10.13 -6.98 -8.71
C SER A 33 9.63 -5.93 -7.72
N GLU A 34 8.44 -5.42 -7.91
CA GLU A 34 7.81 -4.48 -6.99
C GLU A 34 7.48 -5.13 -5.65
N GLY A 35 6.93 -6.35 -5.67
CA GLY A 35 6.70 -7.12 -4.46
C GLY A 35 7.97 -7.35 -3.65
N GLU A 36 9.10 -7.67 -4.30
CA GLU A 36 10.40 -7.78 -3.63
C GLU A 36 10.85 -6.43 -3.05
N ALA A 37 10.63 -5.32 -3.75
CA ALA A 37 10.94 -3.97 -3.25
C ALA A 37 10.10 -3.64 -2.00
N LEU A 38 8.78 -3.91 -2.02
CA LEU A 38 7.90 -3.73 -0.85
C LEU A 38 8.42 -4.52 0.36
N ARG A 39 8.74 -5.81 0.16
CA ARG A 39 9.30 -6.66 1.22
C ARG A 39 10.58 -6.06 1.79
N GLU A 40 11.49 -5.60 0.92
CA GLU A 40 12.77 -5.03 1.35
C GLU A 40 12.58 -3.71 2.09
N TRP A 41 11.69 -2.83 1.66
CA TRP A 41 11.36 -1.60 2.36
C TRP A 41 10.80 -1.88 3.76
N VAL A 42 9.88 -2.85 3.91
CA VAL A 42 9.37 -3.28 5.23
C VAL A 42 10.50 -3.74 6.14
N ARG A 43 11.49 -4.47 5.61
CA ARG A 43 12.67 -4.95 6.36
C ARG A 43 13.62 -3.82 6.72
N ARG A 44 13.96 -2.95 5.78
CA ARG A 44 14.88 -1.79 5.99
C ARG A 44 14.35 -0.84 7.06
N GLU A 45 13.07 -0.54 7.03
CA GLU A 45 12.40 0.31 8.02
C GLU A 45 12.12 -0.42 9.35
N ARG A 46 12.35 -1.74 9.42
CA ARG A 46 11.98 -2.58 10.56
C ARG A 46 10.53 -2.37 10.98
N ALA A 47 9.66 -2.20 9.99
CA ALA A 47 8.26 -1.88 10.19
C ALA A 47 7.58 -2.95 11.04
N VAL A 48 6.65 -2.51 11.90
CA VAL A 48 5.82 -3.34 12.78
C VAL A 48 4.35 -3.15 12.45
N GLN A 49 3.93 -1.90 12.24
CA GLN A 49 2.57 -1.54 11.86
C GLN A 49 2.57 -0.99 10.44
N THR A 50 1.95 -1.71 9.52
CA THR A 50 1.87 -1.30 8.11
C THR A 50 0.43 -1.12 7.68
N ILE A 51 0.20 -0.27 6.69
CA ILE A 51 -1.11 -0.02 6.11
C ILE A 51 -1.03 -0.04 4.59
N GLU A 52 -2.03 -0.64 3.94
CA GLU A 52 -2.15 -0.70 2.49
C GLU A 52 -3.54 -0.20 2.06
N ILE A 53 -3.57 0.57 0.99
CA ILE A 53 -4.80 1.02 0.33
C ILE A 53 -4.87 0.33 -1.03
N GLY A 54 -5.87 -0.53 -1.19
CA GLY A 54 -6.02 -1.44 -2.33
C GLY A 54 -5.39 -2.81 -2.05
N LEU A 55 -6.21 -3.82 -1.81
CA LEU A 55 -5.76 -5.21 -1.65
C LEU A 55 -5.73 -5.95 -2.99
N GLY A 56 -6.69 -5.66 -3.87
CA GLY A 56 -6.84 -6.39 -5.12
C GLY A 56 -6.86 -7.91 -4.90
N TYR A 57 -5.90 -8.59 -5.51
CA TYR A 57 -5.71 -10.03 -5.33
C TYR A 57 -4.71 -10.41 -4.23
N GLY A 58 -4.20 -9.45 -3.45
CA GLY A 58 -3.44 -9.67 -2.23
C GLY A 58 -1.94 -9.96 -2.41
N ILE A 59 -1.39 -9.73 -3.59
CA ILE A 59 0.04 -10.01 -3.87
C ILE A 59 0.95 -9.06 -3.08
N SER A 60 0.68 -7.76 -3.09
CA SER A 60 1.39 -6.74 -2.31
C SER A 60 1.35 -7.05 -0.81
N ALA A 61 0.15 -7.33 -0.28
CA ALA A 61 -0.06 -7.69 1.11
C ALA A 61 0.76 -8.92 1.52
N LEU A 62 0.88 -9.94 0.66
CA LEU A 62 1.71 -11.12 0.92
C LEU A 62 3.20 -10.76 1.03
N HIS A 63 3.73 -9.91 0.16
CA HIS A 63 5.11 -9.44 0.23
C HIS A 63 5.38 -8.58 1.47
N ILE A 64 4.44 -7.70 1.83
CA ILE A 64 4.51 -6.89 3.06
C ILE A 64 4.51 -7.82 4.29
N CYS A 65 3.59 -8.79 4.35
CA CYS A 65 3.55 -9.77 5.43
C CYS A 65 4.84 -10.61 5.53
N GLU A 66 5.44 -10.98 4.39
CA GLU A 66 6.73 -11.68 4.38
C GLU A 66 7.84 -10.83 5.03
N GLY A 67 7.88 -9.52 4.73
CA GLY A 67 8.80 -8.58 5.35
C GLY A 67 8.57 -8.42 6.85
N LEU A 68 7.31 -8.29 7.28
CA LEU A 68 6.93 -8.19 8.70
C LEU A 68 7.33 -9.44 9.50
N LEU A 69 7.07 -10.62 8.96
CA LEU A 69 7.47 -11.88 9.60
C LEU A 69 8.99 -12.02 9.68
N ALA A 70 9.72 -11.57 8.66
CA ALA A 70 11.19 -11.57 8.65
C ALA A 70 11.76 -10.62 9.71
N ASN A 71 11.07 -9.54 10.07
CA ASN A 71 11.45 -8.65 11.17
C ASN A 71 11.26 -9.29 12.56
N GLY A 72 10.47 -10.36 12.67
CA GLY A 72 10.34 -11.17 13.88
C GLY A 72 9.63 -10.50 15.06
N ASN A 73 8.92 -9.39 14.85
CA ASN A 73 8.19 -8.71 15.92
C ASN A 73 6.78 -9.33 16.11
N PRO A 74 6.44 -9.87 17.30
CA PRO A 74 5.14 -10.50 17.53
C PRO A 74 3.96 -9.51 17.53
N ALA A 75 4.24 -8.22 17.69
CA ALA A 75 3.23 -7.16 17.60
C ALA A 75 2.99 -6.69 16.14
N ALA A 76 3.64 -7.31 15.15
CA ALA A 76 3.47 -6.94 13.75
C ALA A 76 2.00 -7.06 13.32
N ARG A 77 1.51 -6.06 12.59
CA ARG A 77 0.16 -6.02 12.00
C ARG A 77 0.20 -5.31 10.66
N HIS A 78 -0.64 -5.79 9.77
CA HIS A 78 -0.86 -5.21 8.45
C HIS A 78 -2.34 -4.87 8.28
N VAL A 79 -2.66 -3.60 8.09
CA VAL A 79 -4.01 -3.16 7.78
C VAL A 79 -4.16 -3.03 6.28
N VAL A 80 -5.22 -3.63 5.72
CA VAL A 80 -5.57 -3.49 4.31
C VAL A 80 -6.94 -2.82 4.17
N ILE A 81 -7.01 -1.74 3.41
CA ILE A 81 -8.24 -1.01 3.12
C ILE A 81 -8.66 -1.34 1.68
N ASP A 82 -9.73 -2.09 1.53
CA ASP A 82 -10.31 -2.42 0.22
C ASP A 82 -11.82 -2.67 0.33
N PRO A 83 -12.66 -1.76 -0.19
CA PRO A 83 -14.12 -1.92 -0.16
C PRO A 83 -14.67 -2.90 -1.21
N ASN A 84 -13.82 -3.40 -2.12
CA ASN A 84 -14.27 -4.10 -3.32
C ASN A 84 -13.99 -5.61 -3.31
N GLN A 85 -13.56 -6.17 -2.18
CA GLN A 85 -13.18 -7.58 -2.12
C GLN A 85 -14.34 -8.53 -2.48
N ASP A 86 -15.54 -8.25 -1.97
CA ASP A 86 -16.73 -9.07 -2.25
C ASP A 86 -17.38 -8.76 -3.60
N THR A 87 -17.29 -7.50 -4.07
CA THR A 87 -18.04 -7.04 -5.25
C THR A 87 -17.25 -7.12 -6.56
N ARG A 88 -15.94 -6.93 -6.50
CA ARG A 88 -15.07 -6.87 -7.69
C ARG A 88 -14.06 -8.00 -7.76
N PHE A 89 -13.49 -8.38 -6.61
CA PHE A 89 -12.36 -9.30 -6.55
C PHE A 89 -12.74 -10.72 -6.11
N GLY A 90 -14.04 -11.02 -5.90
CA GLY A 90 -14.53 -12.34 -5.49
C GLY A 90 -13.87 -12.85 -4.21
N ASN A 91 -13.45 -11.95 -3.32
CA ASN A 91 -12.68 -12.24 -2.10
C ASN A 91 -11.34 -12.96 -2.34
N CYS A 92 -10.83 -12.97 -3.56
CA CYS A 92 -9.59 -13.67 -3.90
C CYS A 92 -8.38 -13.18 -3.11
N GLY A 93 -8.29 -11.87 -2.83
CA GLY A 93 -7.21 -11.32 -2.01
C GLY A 93 -7.22 -11.89 -0.59
N LEU A 94 -8.38 -11.86 0.05
CA LEU A 94 -8.55 -12.43 1.40
C LEU A 94 -8.31 -13.94 1.42
N GLN A 95 -8.74 -14.64 0.37
CA GLN A 95 -8.49 -16.07 0.20
C GLN A 95 -6.99 -16.38 0.10
N LEU A 96 -6.22 -15.63 -0.70
CA LEU A 96 -4.79 -15.82 -0.80
C LEU A 96 -4.07 -15.59 0.53
N LEU A 97 -4.48 -14.58 1.30
CA LEU A 97 -3.95 -14.34 2.65
C LEU A 97 -4.24 -15.51 3.60
N GLN A 98 -5.43 -16.10 3.50
CA GLN A 98 -5.80 -17.28 4.27
C GLN A 98 -4.96 -18.50 3.87
N GLU A 99 -4.81 -18.78 2.59
CA GLU A 99 -3.99 -19.88 2.08
C GLU A 99 -2.51 -19.74 2.48
N ALA A 100 -2.01 -18.50 2.54
CA ALA A 100 -0.66 -18.19 2.99
C ALA A 100 -0.48 -18.31 4.53
N GLY A 101 -1.56 -18.46 5.28
CA GLY A 101 -1.55 -18.59 6.74
C GLY A 101 -1.25 -17.28 7.47
N VAL A 102 -1.52 -16.13 6.86
CA VAL A 102 -1.19 -14.80 7.44
C VAL A 102 -2.41 -14.02 7.94
N THR A 103 -3.59 -14.63 7.98
CA THR A 103 -4.84 -13.96 8.40
C THR A 103 -4.74 -13.33 9.80
N ALA A 104 -4.01 -13.96 10.73
CA ALA A 104 -3.82 -13.40 12.08
C ALA A 104 -2.96 -12.12 12.10
N LEU A 105 -2.18 -11.88 11.06
CA LEU A 105 -1.33 -10.69 10.88
C LEU A 105 -2.09 -9.53 10.23
N VAL A 106 -3.17 -9.83 9.48
CA VAL A 106 -3.87 -8.88 8.61
C VAL A 106 -5.21 -8.46 9.21
N GLU A 107 -5.47 -7.16 9.20
CA GLU A 107 -6.77 -6.56 9.50
C GLU A 107 -7.36 -6.00 8.20
N HIS A 108 -8.47 -6.54 7.73
CA HIS A 108 -9.18 -6.04 6.56
C HIS A 108 -10.24 -5.02 6.94
N CYS A 109 -10.19 -3.85 6.31
CA CYS A 109 -11.19 -2.80 6.39
C CYS A 109 -11.94 -2.69 5.06
N ALA A 110 -13.21 -3.10 5.05
CA ALA A 110 -14.08 -3.08 3.88
C ALA A 110 -14.72 -1.69 3.61
N GLN A 111 -14.07 -0.61 4.04
CA GLN A 111 -14.51 0.77 3.79
C GLN A 111 -13.62 1.45 2.76
N ALA A 112 -14.15 2.48 2.10
CA ALA A 112 -13.33 3.32 1.24
C ALA A 112 -12.31 4.12 2.08
N SER A 113 -11.10 4.36 1.52
CA SER A 113 -9.99 5.01 2.23
C SER A 113 -10.35 6.37 2.81
N GLN A 114 -11.14 7.18 2.08
CA GLN A 114 -11.62 8.49 2.57
C GLN A 114 -12.55 8.43 3.78
N ILE A 115 -13.02 7.24 4.18
CA ILE A 115 -13.79 7.00 5.41
C ILE A 115 -12.89 6.36 6.47
N ALA A 116 -12.12 5.35 6.10
CA ALA A 116 -11.29 4.59 7.03
C ALA A 116 -10.12 5.40 7.60
N LEU A 117 -9.39 6.14 6.76
CA LEU A 117 -8.22 6.90 7.21
C LEU A 117 -8.53 7.99 8.24
N PRO A 118 -9.58 8.84 8.06
CA PRO A 118 -10.01 9.77 9.10
C PRO A 118 -10.39 9.09 10.43
N ALA A 119 -11.05 7.93 10.37
CA ALA A 119 -11.42 7.17 11.56
C ALA A 119 -10.18 6.62 12.29
N TYR A 120 -9.19 6.10 11.56
CA TYR A 120 -7.91 5.68 12.16
C TYR A 120 -7.17 6.86 12.80
N LEU A 121 -7.13 8.01 12.13
CA LEU A 121 -6.52 9.22 12.70
C LEU A 121 -7.21 9.65 13.98
N SER A 122 -8.53 9.66 14.00
CA SER A 122 -9.32 10.03 15.19
C SER A 122 -9.16 9.04 16.35
N SER A 123 -8.87 7.77 16.06
CA SER A 123 -8.59 6.74 17.08
C SER A 123 -7.14 6.71 17.57
N GLY A 124 -6.28 7.60 17.05
CA GLY A 124 -4.88 7.68 17.44
C GLY A 124 -4.00 6.52 16.91
N ARG A 125 -4.44 5.83 15.86
CA ARG A 125 -3.59 4.81 15.21
C ARG A 125 -2.38 5.45 14.55
N SER A 126 -1.27 4.72 14.52
CA SER A 126 -0.05 5.13 13.84
C SER A 126 0.60 3.95 13.15
N PHE A 127 1.31 4.22 12.05
CA PHE A 127 1.93 3.19 11.22
C PHE A 127 3.40 3.54 10.91
N ASP A 128 4.18 2.52 10.57
CA ASP A 128 5.61 2.63 10.25
C ASP A 128 5.86 2.72 8.75
N LEU A 129 4.96 2.16 7.93
CA LEU A 129 5.06 2.12 6.47
C LEU A 129 3.67 2.02 5.86
N ALA A 130 3.48 2.70 4.73
CA ALA A 130 2.26 2.60 3.93
C ALA A 130 2.55 2.20 2.48
N PHE A 131 1.61 1.47 1.86
CA PHE A 131 1.53 1.23 0.43
C PHE A 131 0.22 1.78 -0.13
N VAL A 132 0.28 2.46 -1.27
CA VAL A 132 -0.87 3.11 -1.91
C VAL A 132 -1.00 2.60 -3.34
N ASP A 133 -2.00 1.75 -3.55
CA ASP A 133 -2.36 1.14 -4.82
C ASP A 133 -3.91 1.01 -4.93
N GLY A 134 -4.60 2.10 -4.69
CA GLY A 134 -6.07 2.09 -4.61
C GLY A 134 -6.74 2.77 -5.80
N ASN A 135 -7.18 4.00 -5.61
CA ASN A 135 -7.86 4.80 -6.62
C ASN A 135 -6.87 5.76 -7.30
N HIS A 136 -6.58 5.55 -8.57
CA HIS A 136 -5.60 6.35 -9.34
C HIS A 136 -6.15 7.70 -9.86
N ARG A 137 -7.30 8.18 -9.35
CA ARG A 137 -7.74 9.55 -9.56
C ARG A 137 -7.00 10.49 -8.63
N PHE A 138 -6.71 11.70 -9.12
CA PHE A 138 -5.94 12.68 -8.35
C PHE A 138 -6.50 12.97 -6.97
N ASP A 139 -7.80 13.18 -6.86
CA ASP A 139 -8.49 13.44 -5.60
C ASP A 139 -8.38 12.28 -4.61
N GLY A 140 -8.49 11.04 -5.08
CA GLY A 140 -8.33 9.83 -4.26
C GLY A 140 -6.91 9.70 -3.74
N VAL A 141 -5.93 9.63 -4.61
CA VAL A 141 -4.50 9.51 -4.24
C VAL A 141 -4.06 10.67 -3.35
N PHE A 142 -4.49 11.89 -3.68
CA PHE A 142 -4.14 13.08 -2.90
C PHE A 142 -4.64 12.98 -1.46
N LEU A 143 -5.92 12.61 -1.27
CA LEU A 143 -6.48 12.40 0.07
C LEU A 143 -5.77 11.30 0.83
N ASP A 144 -5.49 10.18 0.17
CA ASP A 144 -4.77 9.05 0.77
C ASP A 144 -3.40 9.49 1.28
N LEU A 145 -2.60 10.17 0.45
CA LEU A 145 -1.28 10.68 0.84
C LEU A 145 -1.37 11.69 2.01
N ILE A 146 -2.33 12.62 1.98
CA ILE A 146 -2.51 13.61 3.06
C ILE A 146 -2.83 12.94 4.40
N TYR A 147 -3.75 11.97 4.41
CA TYR A 147 -4.09 11.26 5.65
C TYR A 147 -2.97 10.35 6.13
N LEU A 148 -2.30 9.64 5.20
CA LEU A 148 -1.17 8.79 5.54
C LEU A 148 -0.02 9.61 6.14
N GLY A 149 0.27 10.80 5.60
CA GLY A 149 1.28 11.68 6.18
C GLY A 149 1.02 12.10 7.64
N ARG A 150 -0.24 11.97 8.10
CA ARG A 150 -0.63 12.24 9.51
C ARG A 150 -0.73 10.97 10.35
N LEU A 151 -0.92 9.82 9.71
CA LEU A 151 -1.05 8.52 10.36
C LEU A 151 0.30 7.83 10.55
N LEU A 152 1.28 8.17 9.74
CA LEU A 152 2.60 7.58 9.86
C LEU A 152 3.45 8.31 10.89
N ARG A 153 4.35 7.57 11.53
CA ARG A 153 5.38 8.20 12.35
C ARG A 153 6.25 9.14 11.51
N PRO A 154 6.79 10.22 12.09
CA PRO A 154 7.68 11.13 11.39
C PRO A 154 8.85 10.39 10.73
N GLY A 155 9.13 10.71 9.47
CA GLY A 155 10.18 10.07 8.69
C GLY A 155 9.88 8.64 8.22
N ALA A 156 8.63 8.19 8.29
CA ALA A 156 8.21 6.88 7.75
C ALA A 156 8.14 6.90 6.22
N ILE A 157 8.04 5.71 5.64
CA ILE A 157 7.98 5.52 4.19
C ILE A 157 6.54 5.31 3.73
N ILE A 158 6.19 5.98 2.63
CA ILE A 158 5.02 5.68 1.80
C ILE A 158 5.54 5.21 0.44
N ILE A 159 5.05 4.07 -0.03
CA ILE A 159 5.31 3.59 -1.39
C ILE A 159 4.02 3.80 -2.18
N ALA A 160 4.11 4.55 -3.27
CA ALA A 160 3.00 4.81 -4.18
C ALA A 160 3.22 4.02 -5.47
N ASP A 161 2.27 3.16 -5.82
CA ASP A 161 2.23 2.47 -7.10
C ASP A 161 1.72 3.39 -8.21
N ASP A 162 1.87 2.95 -9.44
CA ASP A 162 1.44 3.66 -10.66
C ASP A 162 1.97 5.10 -10.76
N TYR A 163 3.20 5.33 -10.29
CA TYR A 163 3.84 6.65 -10.30
C TYR A 163 3.99 7.27 -11.70
N GLN A 164 3.95 6.47 -12.76
CA GLN A 164 3.90 6.93 -14.16
C GLN A 164 2.59 7.62 -14.52
N LEU A 165 1.49 7.38 -13.78
CA LEU A 165 0.21 8.01 -14.05
C LEU A 165 0.24 9.50 -13.65
N PRO A 166 -0.22 10.42 -14.52
CA PRO A 166 -0.18 11.86 -14.22
C PRO A 166 -0.88 12.26 -12.92
N ALA A 167 -1.96 11.59 -12.57
CA ALA A 167 -2.70 11.88 -11.34
C ALA A 167 -1.88 11.51 -10.09
N VAL A 168 -1.21 10.34 -10.10
CA VAL A 168 -0.36 9.87 -9.00
C VAL A 168 0.88 10.76 -8.89
N SER A 169 1.61 10.96 -9.99
CA SER A 169 2.82 11.78 -9.98
C SER A 169 2.56 13.24 -9.56
N ARG A 170 1.40 13.79 -9.89
CA ARG A 170 1.00 15.13 -9.42
C ARG A 170 0.70 15.16 -7.92
N ALA A 171 -0.03 14.20 -7.39
CA ALA A 171 -0.27 14.11 -5.96
C ALA A 171 1.04 13.95 -5.17
N VAL A 172 1.95 13.11 -5.65
CA VAL A 172 3.31 12.97 -5.10
C VAL A 172 4.08 14.29 -5.18
N SER A 173 4.06 14.97 -6.34
CA SER A 173 4.74 16.26 -6.52
C SER A 173 4.28 17.31 -5.51
N PHE A 174 2.98 17.35 -5.19
CA PHE A 174 2.48 18.21 -4.12
C PHE A 174 3.15 17.88 -2.78
N CYS A 175 3.21 16.62 -2.41
CA CYS A 175 3.81 16.20 -1.13
C CYS A 175 5.29 16.58 -1.06
N LEU A 176 6.05 16.37 -2.13
CA LEU A 176 7.45 16.74 -2.21
C LEU A 176 7.67 18.25 -2.09
N LYS A 177 6.88 19.06 -2.81
CA LYS A 177 7.07 20.52 -2.87
C LYS A 177 6.45 21.26 -1.68
N ASN A 178 5.37 20.73 -1.11
CA ASN A 178 4.59 21.43 -0.11
C ASN A 178 4.67 20.82 1.30
N LEU A 179 4.99 19.54 1.45
CA LEU A 179 5.00 18.87 2.75
C LEU A 179 6.39 18.53 3.26
N GLY A 180 7.44 18.90 2.51
CA GLY A 180 8.83 18.60 2.90
C GLY A 180 9.17 17.11 2.84
N TRP A 181 8.42 16.33 2.05
CA TRP A 181 8.73 14.92 1.82
C TRP A 181 9.90 14.77 0.86
N VAL A 182 10.56 13.62 0.91
CA VAL A 182 11.71 13.31 0.07
C VAL A 182 11.42 12.08 -0.77
N LEU A 183 11.72 12.13 -2.07
CA LEU A 183 11.73 10.98 -2.94
C LEU A 183 13.02 10.18 -2.68
N GLU A 184 12.90 9.01 -2.07
CA GLU A 184 14.04 8.14 -1.71
C GLU A 184 14.46 7.25 -2.87
N GLU A 185 13.48 6.65 -3.55
CA GLU A 185 13.73 5.66 -4.58
C GLU A 185 12.55 5.60 -5.56
N THR A 186 12.83 5.29 -6.81
CA THR A 186 11.83 4.90 -7.79
C THR A 186 12.24 3.59 -8.43
N GLY A 187 11.26 2.72 -8.64
CA GLY A 187 11.46 1.48 -9.37
C GLY A 187 10.53 1.38 -10.57
N ALA A 188 10.94 0.60 -11.54
CA ALA A 188 10.13 0.26 -12.70
C ALA A 188 10.11 -1.27 -12.84
N ALA A 189 8.92 -1.85 -12.99
CA ALA A 189 8.78 -3.25 -13.36
C ALA A 189 8.97 -3.42 -14.87
N ASP A 190 8.49 -2.43 -15.61
CA ASP A 190 8.59 -2.26 -17.06
C ASP A 190 8.40 -0.78 -17.40
N ASP A 191 8.27 -0.44 -18.68
CA ASP A 191 8.04 0.95 -19.11
C ASP A 191 6.66 1.50 -18.71
N GLN A 192 5.76 0.68 -18.17
CA GLN A 192 4.37 1.04 -17.88
C GLN A 192 4.02 1.01 -16.38
N HIS A 193 4.81 0.34 -15.53
CA HIS A 193 4.51 0.18 -14.11
C HIS A 193 5.70 0.67 -13.28
N HIS A 194 5.51 1.83 -12.67
CA HIS A 194 6.53 2.48 -11.83
C HIS A 194 5.97 2.71 -10.44
N TRP A 195 6.81 2.56 -9.44
CA TRP A 195 6.51 2.94 -8.07
C TRP A 195 7.48 4.00 -7.54
N ALA A 196 7.08 4.72 -6.50
CA ALA A 196 7.90 5.71 -5.83
C ALA A 196 7.86 5.50 -4.32
N ALA A 197 9.04 5.43 -3.67
CA ALA A 197 9.17 5.44 -2.23
C ALA A 197 9.44 6.87 -1.73
N LEU A 198 8.59 7.33 -0.84
CA LEU A 198 8.57 8.70 -0.32
C LEU A 198 8.81 8.66 1.18
N ARG A 199 9.79 9.42 1.67
CA ARG A 199 9.98 9.63 3.10
C ARG A 199 9.20 10.84 3.56
N THR A 200 8.35 10.67 4.57
CA THR A 200 7.60 11.77 5.17
C THR A 200 8.54 12.70 5.96
N ALA A 201 8.12 13.94 6.19
CA ALA A 201 8.90 14.88 6.99
C ALA A 201 9.12 14.37 8.43
N THR A 202 10.28 14.72 9.00
CA THR A 202 10.67 14.32 10.36
C THR A 202 10.32 15.35 11.42
N GLY A 203 10.07 16.60 11.01
CA GLY A 203 9.79 17.72 11.90
C GLY A 203 8.31 18.08 11.97
N GLU A 204 7.98 18.98 12.92
CA GLU A 204 6.65 19.59 12.97
C GLU A 204 6.38 20.43 11.71
N ASP A 205 5.14 20.49 11.30
CA ASP A 205 4.69 21.33 10.20
C ASP A 205 4.73 22.80 10.58
N ALA A 206 5.85 23.47 10.31
CA ALA A 206 6.07 24.89 10.57
C ALA A 206 5.65 25.80 9.41
N ARG A 207 4.95 25.28 8.40
CA ARG A 207 4.50 26.08 7.26
C ARG A 207 3.49 27.15 7.69
N PRO A 208 3.60 28.40 7.17
CA PRO A 208 2.57 29.40 7.41
C PRO A 208 1.23 28.96 6.79
N PHE A 209 0.10 29.43 7.34
CA PHE A 209 -1.24 29.02 6.90
C PHE A 209 -1.55 29.32 5.42
N TYR A 210 -0.80 30.22 4.78
CA TYR A 210 -0.93 30.57 3.38
C TYR A 210 0.13 29.90 2.48
N HIS A 211 0.87 28.93 3.02
CA HIS A 211 1.92 28.25 2.27
C HIS A 211 1.36 27.48 1.07
N PHE A 212 1.89 27.75 -0.09
CA PHE A 212 1.64 26.98 -1.31
C PHE A 212 2.80 27.14 -2.29
N VAL A 213 3.26 26.02 -2.83
CA VAL A 213 4.25 25.95 -3.93
C VAL A 213 3.59 25.21 -5.08
N GLU A 214 3.67 25.77 -6.28
CA GLU A 214 3.17 25.12 -7.51
C GLU A 214 3.84 23.76 -7.72
N PHE A 215 3.07 22.77 -8.17
CA PHE A 215 3.48 21.37 -8.24
C PHE A 215 3.02 20.67 -9.53
#